data_96f5d9fdb9d085f2f853fee47c08a89f
#
_entry.id   96f5d9fdb9d085f2f853fee47c08a89f
#
_cell.length_a   1.000
_cell.length_b   1.000
_cell.length_c   1.000
_cell.angle_alpha   90.00
_cell.angle_beta   90.00
_cell.angle_gamma   90.00
#
_symmetry.space_group_name_H-M   'P 1'
#
loop_
_entity.id
_entity.type
_entity.pdbx_description
1 polymer ?
#
loop_
_entity_poly.entity_id
_entity_poly.type
_entity_poly.pdbx_seq_one_letter_code
_entity_poly.pdbx_strand_id
1 'polypeptide(L)'
;MRTANYEMPEGTVEVAPAAFFLCNAVETVKFPSTLKSIGLLAFGHCLKLREVTVPESVTELGDFAFYNCTALEKAIIKADISEIKQYMFSRCTALKEVSIPASVEFIRTWAFGDCAPMKSITLPEGLKGIDAEAFNGCSSLNEITLPKGLEQLGAHAFDRCKALKSITCLRNEPLVQGETMGVSVFDGVDKNACELKVPRGYKDQYAAAEQWKEFTNISEHDLTGISLPINQGRTMKTAIFTLNGQRLPANAQPAQGLYIINGKKVYVK
;
A
#
# COMPACT_ATOMS: atom_id res chain seq x y z
N MET A 1 -36.53 7.60 0.02
CA MET A 1 -36.06 6.82 1.19
C MET A 1 -34.56 7.10 1.39
N ARG A 2 -34.19 7.58 2.58
CA ARG A 2 -32.78 7.82 2.92
C ARG A 2 -32.22 6.53 3.51
N THR A 3 -31.54 5.72 2.73
CA THR A 3 -30.80 4.57 3.27
C THR A 3 -29.37 5.00 3.53
N ALA A 4 -29.12 5.53 4.73
CA ALA A 4 -27.76 5.86 5.18
C ALA A 4 -26.85 4.61 5.12
N ASN A 5 -27.41 3.45 5.46
CA ASN A 5 -26.75 2.15 5.39
C ASN A 5 -27.39 1.35 4.26
N TYR A 6 -26.62 1.06 3.22
CA TYR A 6 -27.10 0.28 2.08
C TYR A 6 -26.54 -1.14 2.17
N GLU A 7 -27.43 -2.11 2.30
CA GLU A 7 -27.08 -3.54 2.21
C GLU A 7 -27.44 -4.03 0.81
N MET A 8 -26.42 -4.45 0.08
CA MET A 8 -26.59 -4.96 -1.28
C MET A 8 -27.17 -6.37 -1.22
N PRO A 9 -28.21 -6.70 -2.03
CA PRO A 9 -28.85 -8.01 -2.01
C PRO A 9 -27.87 -9.15 -2.29
N GLU A 10 -28.01 -10.27 -1.56
CA GLU A 10 -27.31 -11.50 -1.90
C GLU A 10 -27.68 -11.97 -3.31
N GLY A 11 -26.70 -12.54 -4.02
CA GLY A 11 -26.83 -12.86 -5.43
C GLY A 11 -26.41 -11.75 -6.38
N THR A 12 -26.14 -10.52 -5.87
CA THR A 12 -25.51 -9.47 -6.69
C THR A 12 -24.09 -9.89 -6.99
N VAL A 13 -23.74 -9.94 -8.28
CA VAL A 13 -22.40 -10.33 -8.76
C VAL A 13 -21.58 -9.16 -9.26
N GLU A 14 -22.23 -8.05 -9.60
CA GLU A 14 -21.57 -6.86 -10.18
C GLU A 14 -22.20 -5.58 -9.65
N VAL A 15 -21.36 -4.61 -9.36
CA VAL A 15 -21.72 -3.18 -9.29
C VAL A 15 -21.32 -2.56 -10.61
N ALA A 16 -22.31 -2.26 -11.45
CA ALA A 16 -22.07 -1.70 -12.78
C ALA A 16 -21.31 -0.35 -12.73
N PRO A 17 -20.62 0.04 -13.82
CA PRO A 17 -19.98 1.35 -13.91
C PRO A 17 -20.95 2.48 -13.52
N ALA A 18 -20.46 3.40 -12.66
CA ALA A 18 -21.19 4.56 -12.15
C ALA A 18 -22.53 4.25 -11.43
N ALA A 19 -22.77 3.00 -10.99
CA ALA A 19 -24.07 2.60 -10.41
C ALA A 19 -24.49 3.44 -9.18
N PHE A 20 -23.52 3.89 -8.37
CA PHE A 20 -23.73 4.78 -7.21
C PHE A 20 -23.06 6.14 -7.39
N PHE A 21 -22.69 6.52 -8.62
CA PHE A 21 -22.07 7.80 -8.87
C PHE A 21 -22.94 8.96 -8.36
N LEU A 22 -22.32 9.89 -7.59
CA LEU A 22 -23.02 11.02 -6.93
C LEU A 22 -24.10 10.60 -5.92
N CYS A 23 -24.09 9.34 -5.44
CA CYS A 23 -25.07 8.88 -4.46
C CYS A 23 -24.74 9.38 -3.06
N ASN A 24 -25.21 10.61 -2.74
CA ASN A 24 -24.97 11.25 -1.44
C ASN A 24 -25.94 10.78 -0.33
N ALA A 25 -26.73 9.73 -0.57
CA ALA A 25 -27.60 9.13 0.45
C ALA A 25 -26.90 7.99 1.23
N VAL A 26 -25.83 7.38 0.65
CA VAL A 26 -25.15 6.22 1.22
C VAL A 26 -24.03 6.69 2.15
N GLU A 27 -24.06 6.28 3.41
CA GLU A 27 -23.00 6.50 4.40
C GLU A 27 -22.17 5.24 4.61
N THR A 28 -22.77 4.06 4.51
CA THR A 28 -22.10 2.77 4.54
C THR A 28 -22.67 1.84 3.47
N VAL A 29 -21.85 0.94 2.95
CA VAL A 29 -22.26 -0.11 2.03
C VAL A 29 -21.80 -1.46 2.55
N LYS A 30 -22.71 -2.45 2.56
CA LYS A 30 -22.37 -3.84 2.83
C LYS A 30 -22.50 -4.63 1.54
N PHE A 31 -21.39 -5.17 1.10
CA PHE A 31 -21.33 -6.01 -0.10
C PHE A 31 -21.66 -7.46 0.23
N PRO A 32 -22.38 -8.17 -0.67
CA PRO A 32 -22.65 -9.61 -0.52
C PRO A 32 -21.39 -10.45 -0.81
N SER A 33 -21.40 -11.67 -0.32
CA SER A 33 -20.33 -12.64 -0.57
C SER A 33 -20.26 -13.13 -2.03
N THR A 34 -21.27 -12.84 -2.82
CA THR A 34 -21.38 -13.20 -4.24
C THR A 34 -20.76 -12.18 -5.18
N LEU A 35 -20.43 -10.98 -4.68
CA LEU A 35 -19.90 -9.88 -5.51
C LEU A 35 -18.56 -10.24 -6.14
N LYS A 36 -18.43 -10.03 -7.47
CA LYS A 36 -17.22 -10.32 -8.27
C LYS A 36 -16.55 -9.06 -8.80
N SER A 37 -17.34 -8.03 -9.11
CA SER A 37 -16.79 -6.81 -9.71
C SER A 37 -17.41 -5.54 -9.16
N ILE A 38 -16.60 -4.49 -9.08
CA ILE A 38 -17.02 -3.11 -8.80
C ILE A 38 -16.49 -2.27 -9.97
N GLY A 39 -17.40 -1.73 -10.77
CA GLY A 39 -17.08 -1.07 -12.03
C GLY A 39 -16.43 0.30 -11.90
N LEU A 40 -16.07 0.86 -13.03
CA LEU A 40 -15.53 2.22 -13.20
C LEU A 40 -16.44 3.24 -12.51
N LEU A 41 -15.87 4.13 -11.66
CA LEU A 41 -16.62 5.21 -10.97
C LEU A 41 -17.80 4.72 -10.13
N ALA A 42 -17.90 3.43 -9.81
CA ALA A 42 -19.10 2.83 -9.23
C ALA A 42 -19.60 3.58 -7.97
N PHE A 43 -18.71 4.05 -7.11
CA PHE A 43 -19.03 4.88 -5.94
C PHE A 43 -18.38 6.28 -6.03
N GLY A 44 -18.01 6.71 -7.23
CA GLY A 44 -17.41 8.04 -7.40
C GLY A 44 -18.34 9.14 -6.88
N HIS A 45 -17.77 10.12 -6.16
CA HIS A 45 -18.51 11.24 -5.56
C HIS A 45 -19.61 10.84 -4.55
N CYS A 46 -19.50 9.69 -3.89
CA CYS A 46 -20.33 9.36 -2.74
C CYS A 46 -19.86 10.15 -1.51
N LEU A 47 -20.22 11.43 -1.44
CA LEU A 47 -19.66 12.39 -0.48
C LEU A 47 -19.94 12.08 1.00
N LYS A 48 -20.84 11.14 1.29
CA LYS A 48 -21.17 10.71 2.66
C LYS A 48 -20.69 9.31 3.02
N LEU A 49 -20.14 8.57 2.06
CA LEU A 49 -19.60 7.23 2.31
C LEU A 49 -18.41 7.33 3.27
N ARG A 50 -18.52 6.70 4.47
CA ARG A 50 -17.55 6.81 5.57
C ARG A 50 -16.55 5.68 5.61
N GLU A 51 -16.98 4.48 5.25
CA GLU A 51 -16.16 3.30 5.26
C GLU A 51 -16.54 2.35 4.12
N VAL A 52 -15.55 1.59 3.66
CA VAL A 52 -15.77 0.53 2.68
C VAL A 52 -14.91 -0.68 3.01
N THR A 53 -15.52 -1.87 2.89
CA THR A 53 -14.80 -3.14 2.95
C THR A 53 -15.09 -3.92 1.67
N VAL A 54 -14.11 -3.99 0.78
CA VAL A 54 -14.19 -4.79 -0.45
C VAL A 54 -13.96 -6.26 -0.09
N PRO A 55 -14.93 -7.17 -0.34
CA PRO A 55 -14.84 -8.56 0.11
C PRO A 55 -13.83 -9.38 -0.70
N GLU A 56 -13.43 -10.53 -0.16
CA GLU A 56 -12.50 -11.48 -0.80
C GLU A 56 -13.04 -12.06 -2.11
N SER A 57 -14.37 -12.04 -2.30
CA SER A 57 -15.03 -12.55 -3.50
C SER A 57 -14.84 -11.68 -4.74
N VAL A 58 -14.46 -10.41 -4.55
CA VAL A 58 -14.21 -9.47 -5.65
C VAL A 58 -12.88 -9.80 -6.33
N THR A 59 -12.91 -9.87 -7.64
CA THR A 59 -11.74 -10.13 -8.49
C THR A 59 -11.41 -8.95 -9.41
N GLU A 60 -12.36 -8.01 -9.56
CA GLU A 60 -12.20 -6.84 -10.43
C GLU A 60 -12.63 -5.56 -9.75
N LEU A 61 -11.76 -4.56 -9.77
CA LEU A 61 -12.02 -3.19 -9.34
C LEU A 61 -11.76 -2.24 -10.50
N GLY A 62 -12.70 -1.35 -10.76
CA GLY A 62 -12.58 -0.34 -11.80
C GLY A 62 -11.76 0.87 -11.36
N ASP A 63 -11.26 1.62 -12.32
CA ASP A 63 -10.66 2.93 -12.10
C ASP A 63 -11.68 3.87 -11.45
N PHE A 64 -11.20 4.82 -10.63
CA PHE A 64 -12.04 5.81 -9.95
C PHE A 64 -13.13 5.22 -9.03
N ALA A 65 -13.09 3.94 -8.69
CA ALA A 65 -14.21 3.27 -8.01
C ALA A 65 -14.74 4.01 -6.77
N PHE A 66 -13.87 4.67 -6.00
CA PHE A 66 -14.20 5.47 -4.81
C PHE A 66 -13.67 6.91 -4.92
N TYR A 67 -13.50 7.42 -6.14
CA TYR A 67 -12.98 8.76 -6.38
C TYR A 67 -13.83 9.83 -5.70
N ASN A 68 -13.17 10.78 -5.03
CA ASN A 68 -13.79 11.93 -4.37
C ASN A 68 -14.90 11.57 -3.36
N CYS A 69 -14.73 10.44 -2.65
CA CYS A 69 -15.55 10.09 -1.48
C CYS A 69 -15.02 10.88 -0.27
N THR A 70 -15.39 12.16 -0.16
CA THR A 70 -14.75 13.10 0.78
C THR A 70 -14.97 12.80 2.26
N ALA A 71 -15.98 11.98 2.62
CA ALA A 71 -16.20 11.51 3.98
C ALA A 71 -15.58 10.14 4.27
N LEU A 72 -14.94 9.48 3.28
CA LEU A 72 -14.38 8.14 3.44
C LEU A 72 -13.17 8.20 4.38
N GLU A 73 -13.32 7.63 5.58
CA GLU A 73 -12.27 7.60 6.60
C GLU A 73 -11.45 6.32 6.57
N LYS A 74 -12.08 5.21 6.14
CA LYS A 74 -11.47 3.88 6.18
C LYS A 74 -11.81 3.05 4.95
N ALA A 75 -10.78 2.41 4.36
CA ALA A 75 -10.93 1.47 3.27
C ALA A 75 -10.18 0.17 3.57
N ILE A 76 -10.89 -0.97 3.53
CA ILE A 76 -10.31 -2.30 3.71
C ILE A 76 -10.51 -3.08 2.41
N ILE A 77 -9.43 -3.48 1.76
CA ILE A 77 -9.47 -4.29 0.55
C ILE A 77 -9.05 -5.71 0.95
N LYS A 78 -10.02 -6.64 0.95
CA LYS A 78 -9.78 -8.07 1.19
C LYS A 78 -9.64 -8.86 -0.11
N ALA A 79 -10.06 -8.26 -1.22
CA ALA A 79 -10.00 -8.81 -2.56
C ALA A 79 -8.57 -9.17 -2.95
N ASP A 80 -8.37 -10.32 -3.61
CA ASP A 80 -7.08 -10.75 -4.15
C ASP A 80 -6.85 -10.09 -5.51
N ILE A 81 -6.36 -8.86 -5.48
CA ILE A 81 -6.12 -8.01 -6.65
C ILE A 81 -4.64 -7.69 -6.80
N SER A 82 -4.17 -7.53 -8.04
CA SER A 82 -2.77 -7.17 -8.33
C SER A 82 -2.51 -5.66 -8.38
N GLU A 83 -3.55 -4.83 -8.40
CA GLU A 83 -3.40 -3.40 -8.57
C GLU A 83 -4.38 -2.58 -7.72
N ILE A 84 -3.90 -1.51 -7.11
CA ILE A 84 -4.77 -0.39 -6.71
C ILE A 84 -4.92 0.49 -7.96
N LYS A 85 -6.12 0.53 -8.49
CA LYS A 85 -6.42 1.17 -9.78
C LYS A 85 -6.23 2.68 -9.77
N GLN A 86 -6.09 3.25 -10.96
CA GLN A 86 -5.89 4.70 -11.09
C GLN A 86 -7.05 5.49 -10.49
N TYR A 87 -6.71 6.58 -9.79
CA TYR A 87 -7.64 7.47 -9.10
C TYR A 87 -8.61 6.78 -8.11
N MET A 88 -8.37 5.52 -7.73
CA MET A 88 -9.34 4.73 -6.95
C MET A 88 -9.81 5.45 -5.69
N PHE A 89 -8.91 6.04 -4.92
CA PHE A 89 -9.19 6.79 -3.70
C PHE A 89 -8.78 8.27 -3.80
N SER A 90 -8.50 8.76 -5.00
CA SER A 90 -8.09 10.15 -5.16
C SER A 90 -9.18 11.10 -4.64
N ARG A 91 -8.75 12.15 -3.93
CA ARG A 91 -9.60 13.13 -3.26
C ARG A 91 -10.53 12.57 -2.17
N CYS A 92 -10.17 11.43 -1.58
CA CYS A 92 -10.79 10.96 -0.33
C CYS A 92 -10.21 11.76 0.85
N THR A 93 -10.65 13.01 0.98
CA THR A 93 -10.04 14.01 1.89
C THR A 93 -10.24 13.74 3.38
N ALA A 94 -10.98 12.69 3.76
CA ALA A 94 -11.08 12.20 5.13
C ALA A 94 -10.32 10.88 5.35
N LEU A 95 -9.69 10.28 4.33
CA LEU A 95 -9.11 8.94 4.39
C LEU A 95 -7.89 8.89 5.30
N LYS A 96 -8.00 8.11 6.38
CA LYS A 96 -6.97 7.94 7.42
C LYS A 96 -6.33 6.56 7.38
N GLU A 97 -7.14 5.53 7.09
CA GLU A 97 -6.74 4.13 7.18
C GLU A 97 -7.04 3.41 5.87
N VAL A 98 -6.03 2.76 5.32
CA VAL A 98 -6.16 1.88 4.16
C VAL A 98 -5.46 0.56 4.44
N SER A 99 -6.16 -0.56 4.18
CA SER A 99 -5.56 -1.89 4.16
C SER A 99 -5.44 -2.38 2.73
N ILE A 100 -4.21 -2.58 2.27
CA ILE A 100 -3.87 -3.08 0.93
C ILE A 100 -3.54 -4.57 1.04
N PRO A 101 -4.10 -5.45 0.19
CA PRO A 101 -3.78 -6.88 0.19
C PRO A 101 -2.34 -7.14 -0.26
N ALA A 102 -1.77 -8.26 0.23
CA ALA A 102 -0.38 -8.63 -0.07
C ALA A 102 -0.12 -8.98 -1.54
N SER A 103 -1.18 -9.25 -2.30
CA SER A 103 -1.15 -9.55 -3.74
C SER A 103 -0.91 -8.33 -4.64
N VAL A 104 -1.03 -7.11 -4.10
CA VAL A 104 -0.87 -5.90 -4.91
C VAL A 104 0.59 -5.71 -5.31
N GLU A 105 0.80 -5.67 -6.62
CA GLU A 105 2.09 -5.41 -7.27
C GLU A 105 2.23 -3.97 -7.76
N PHE A 106 1.12 -3.26 -8.01
CA PHE A 106 1.15 -1.89 -8.54
C PHE A 106 0.15 -0.97 -7.84
N ILE A 107 0.60 0.24 -7.53
CA ILE A 107 -0.25 1.35 -7.13
C ILE A 107 -0.27 2.34 -8.30
N ARG A 108 -1.42 2.46 -8.96
CA ARG A 108 -1.56 3.20 -10.20
C ARG A 108 -1.67 4.71 -9.99
N THR A 109 -1.60 5.43 -11.10
CA THR A 109 -1.60 6.90 -11.14
C THR A 109 -2.71 7.51 -10.28
N TRP A 110 -2.35 8.47 -9.42
CA TRP A 110 -3.28 9.19 -8.54
C TRP A 110 -4.10 8.31 -7.59
N ALA A 111 -3.72 7.07 -7.36
CA ALA A 111 -4.54 6.12 -6.58
C ALA A 111 -4.94 6.66 -5.20
N PHE A 112 -4.06 7.38 -4.53
CA PHE A 112 -4.27 8.03 -3.23
C PHE A 112 -4.02 9.55 -3.28
N GLY A 113 -4.09 10.15 -4.46
CA GLY A 113 -3.87 11.59 -4.60
C GLY A 113 -4.83 12.42 -3.75
N ASP A 114 -4.29 13.42 -3.04
CA ASP A 114 -5.03 14.30 -2.12
C ASP A 114 -5.73 13.57 -0.93
N CYS A 115 -5.23 12.39 -0.52
CA CYS A 115 -5.62 11.73 0.75
C CYS A 115 -4.89 12.39 1.94
N ALA A 116 -5.16 13.66 2.16
CA ALA A 116 -4.39 14.53 3.07
C ALA A 116 -4.26 14.02 4.52
N PRO A 117 -5.28 13.40 5.18
CA PRO A 117 -5.19 12.95 6.57
C PRO A 117 -4.43 11.64 6.78
N MET A 118 -4.10 10.91 5.72
CA MET A 118 -3.42 9.61 5.82
C MET A 118 -2.01 9.79 6.39
N LYS A 119 -1.75 9.25 7.59
CA LYS A 119 -0.48 9.42 8.30
C LYS A 119 0.54 8.35 7.94
N SER A 120 0.09 7.15 7.61
CA SER A 120 0.93 6.03 7.23
C SER A 120 0.17 5.09 6.32
N ILE A 121 0.90 4.31 5.55
CA ILE A 121 0.38 3.23 4.73
C ILE A 121 1.41 2.11 4.69
N THR A 122 0.95 0.86 4.84
CA THR A 122 1.81 -0.31 4.70
C THR A 122 1.77 -0.77 3.26
N LEU A 123 2.91 -0.71 2.57
CA LEU A 123 3.07 -1.22 1.22
C LEU A 123 3.36 -2.72 1.24
N PRO A 124 2.78 -3.52 0.32
CA PRO A 124 3.07 -4.95 0.23
C PRO A 124 4.54 -5.23 -0.11
N GLU A 125 5.09 -6.33 0.41
CA GLU A 125 6.46 -6.76 0.07
C GLU A 125 6.64 -7.07 -1.42
N GLY A 126 5.56 -7.53 -2.08
CA GLY A 126 5.52 -7.84 -3.52
C GLY A 126 5.31 -6.64 -4.44
N LEU A 127 5.23 -5.41 -3.90
CA LEU A 127 5.01 -4.21 -4.71
C LEU A 127 6.20 -3.95 -5.64
N LYS A 128 5.91 -3.83 -6.94
CA LYS A 128 6.87 -3.58 -8.02
C LYS A 128 6.85 -2.14 -8.50
N GLY A 129 5.66 -1.50 -8.50
CA GLY A 129 5.53 -0.16 -9.04
C GLY A 129 4.60 0.76 -8.25
N ILE A 130 5.02 2.01 -8.17
CA ILE A 130 4.21 3.16 -7.71
C ILE A 130 4.21 4.13 -8.89
N ASP A 131 3.05 4.33 -9.50
CA ASP A 131 2.92 5.15 -10.70
C ASP A 131 2.92 6.66 -10.35
N ALA A 132 2.86 7.48 -11.40
CA ALA A 132 2.89 8.93 -11.28
C ALA A 132 1.81 9.46 -10.32
N GLU A 133 2.20 10.37 -9.43
CA GLU A 133 1.30 11.10 -8.53
C GLU A 133 0.47 10.20 -7.59
N ALA A 134 0.86 8.93 -7.39
CA ALA A 134 0.08 7.97 -6.63
C ALA A 134 -0.24 8.42 -5.20
N PHE A 135 0.65 9.16 -4.54
CA PHE A 135 0.49 9.73 -3.19
C PHE A 135 0.62 11.26 -3.19
N ASN A 136 0.46 11.91 -4.35
CA ASN A 136 0.55 13.36 -4.45
C ASN A 136 -0.45 14.02 -3.49
N GLY A 137 0.00 14.96 -2.66
CA GLY A 137 -0.87 15.66 -1.71
C GLY A 137 -1.27 14.88 -0.46
N CYS A 138 -0.66 13.71 -0.19
CA CYS A 138 -0.80 13.02 1.10
C CYS A 138 -0.05 13.79 2.20
N SER A 139 -0.53 14.99 2.53
CA SER A 139 0.21 16.01 3.28
C SER A 139 0.47 15.65 4.75
N SER A 140 -0.23 14.66 5.32
CA SER A 140 -0.01 14.15 6.67
C SER A 140 0.83 12.87 6.70
N LEU A 141 1.19 12.29 5.54
CA LEU A 141 2.02 11.09 5.47
C LEU A 141 3.38 11.40 6.09
N ASN A 142 3.69 10.72 7.21
CA ASN A 142 4.88 11.04 8.00
C ASN A 142 6.02 10.02 7.82
N GLU A 143 5.70 8.82 7.36
CA GLU A 143 6.67 7.77 7.09
C GLU A 143 6.22 6.88 5.95
N ILE A 144 7.19 6.35 5.19
CA ILE A 144 6.96 5.35 4.16
C ILE A 144 8.12 4.37 4.10
N THR A 145 7.80 3.09 3.92
CA THR A 145 8.79 2.05 3.64
C THR A 145 8.63 1.58 2.20
N LEU A 146 9.65 1.80 1.39
CA LEU A 146 9.72 1.34 0.01
C LEU A 146 10.27 -0.08 -0.03
N PRO A 147 9.50 -1.07 -0.53
CA PRO A 147 9.87 -2.47 -0.46
C PRO A 147 11.07 -2.80 -1.35
N LYS A 148 11.76 -3.90 -1.01
CA LYS A 148 12.97 -4.34 -1.71
C LYS A 148 12.74 -4.63 -3.19
N GLY A 149 11.55 -5.14 -3.53
CA GLY A 149 11.16 -5.49 -4.90
C GLY A 149 10.67 -4.32 -5.75
N LEU A 150 10.69 -3.08 -5.23
CA LEU A 150 10.19 -1.93 -6.00
C LEU A 150 11.10 -1.68 -7.22
N GLU A 151 10.51 -1.71 -8.40
CA GLU A 151 11.19 -1.56 -9.70
C GLU A 151 10.93 -0.19 -10.33
N GLN A 152 9.81 0.46 -9.97
CA GLN A 152 9.38 1.73 -10.55
C GLN A 152 8.81 2.68 -9.52
N LEU A 153 9.20 3.96 -9.64
CA LEU A 153 8.68 5.07 -8.85
C LEU A 153 8.35 6.24 -9.79
N GLY A 154 7.08 6.49 -10.00
CA GLY A 154 6.57 7.45 -10.97
C GLY A 154 6.84 8.92 -10.62
N ALA A 155 6.75 9.80 -11.62
CA ALA A 155 6.91 11.23 -11.43
C ALA A 155 5.91 11.77 -10.39
N HIS A 156 6.35 12.70 -9.52
CA HIS A 156 5.53 13.33 -8.49
C HIS A 156 4.84 12.36 -7.52
N ALA A 157 5.33 11.10 -7.40
CA ALA A 157 4.66 10.06 -6.62
C ALA A 157 4.41 10.46 -5.16
N PHE A 158 5.30 11.23 -4.55
CA PHE A 158 5.18 11.76 -3.18
C PHE A 158 5.25 13.30 -3.15
N ASP A 159 4.91 13.95 -4.26
CA ASP A 159 4.83 15.42 -4.28
C ASP A 159 3.85 15.91 -3.22
N ARG A 160 4.17 17.03 -2.58
CA ARG A 160 3.37 17.65 -1.51
C ARG A 160 3.13 16.78 -0.26
N CYS A 161 3.90 15.68 -0.05
CA CYS A 161 3.91 14.93 1.21
C CYS A 161 4.68 15.70 2.30
N LYS A 162 4.17 16.87 2.69
CA LYS A 162 4.89 17.86 3.52
C LYS A 162 5.25 17.39 4.92
N ALA A 163 4.52 16.40 5.47
CA ALA A 163 4.79 15.86 6.80
C ALA A 163 5.79 14.69 6.80
N LEU A 164 6.32 14.31 5.63
CA LEU A 164 7.18 13.12 5.51
C LEU A 164 8.52 13.36 6.22
N LYS A 165 8.75 12.57 7.29
CA LYS A 165 9.93 12.67 8.18
C LYS A 165 10.87 11.49 8.02
N SER A 166 10.39 10.38 7.45
CA SER A 166 11.19 9.18 7.29
C SER A 166 10.81 8.43 6.01
N ILE A 167 11.80 8.15 5.18
CA ILE A 167 11.69 7.24 4.04
C ILE A 167 12.65 6.10 4.30
N THR A 168 12.14 4.87 4.41
CA THR A 168 12.97 3.67 4.54
C THR A 168 13.02 2.94 3.22
N CYS A 169 14.19 2.86 2.59
CA CYS A 169 14.42 2.09 1.39
C CYS A 169 14.93 0.69 1.77
N LEU A 170 14.22 -0.37 1.34
CA LEU A 170 14.69 -1.74 1.54
C LEU A 170 15.49 -2.27 0.34
N ARG A 171 15.56 -1.49 -0.72
CA ARG A 171 16.31 -1.77 -1.93
C ARG A 171 17.78 -1.39 -1.75
N ASN A 172 18.68 -2.27 -2.15
CA ASN A 172 20.12 -2.03 -2.06
C ASN A 172 20.55 -0.84 -2.93
N GLU A 173 20.13 -0.84 -4.18
CA GLU A 173 20.49 0.21 -5.14
C GLU A 173 19.38 1.23 -5.30
N PRO A 174 19.68 2.53 -5.42
CA PRO A 174 18.67 3.54 -5.67
C PRO A 174 17.99 3.32 -7.04
N LEU A 175 16.73 3.73 -7.15
CA LEU A 175 16.07 3.88 -8.44
C LEU A 175 16.69 5.06 -9.20
N VAL A 176 16.80 4.93 -10.53
CA VAL A 176 17.52 5.88 -11.39
C VAL A 176 16.53 6.77 -12.13
N GLN A 177 16.71 8.08 -11.99
CA GLN A 177 15.87 9.07 -12.67
C GLN A 177 15.96 8.90 -14.19
N GLY A 178 14.80 8.91 -14.86
CA GLY A 178 14.67 8.73 -16.29
C GLY A 178 14.62 7.28 -16.77
N GLU A 179 14.94 6.31 -15.91
CA GLU A 179 14.84 4.88 -16.19
C GLU A 179 13.75 4.21 -15.36
N THR A 180 13.98 4.14 -14.05
CA THR A 180 13.09 3.48 -13.08
C THR A 180 12.44 4.46 -12.09
N MET A 181 12.83 5.73 -12.16
CA MET A 181 12.32 6.80 -11.32
C MET A 181 11.92 8.01 -12.16
N GLY A 182 10.73 8.52 -11.95
CA GLY A 182 10.23 9.76 -12.57
C GLY A 182 10.91 11.02 -12.03
N VAL A 183 10.55 12.17 -12.58
CA VAL A 183 11.02 13.47 -12.09
C VAL A 183 10.24 13.93 -10.87
N SER A 184 10.83 14.79 -10.04
CA SER A 184 10.13 15.50 -8.96
C SER A 184 9.35 14.59 -7.99
N VAL A 185 9.86 13.39 -7.74
CA VAL A 185 9.17 12.37 -6.94
C VAL A 185 8.88 12.87 -5.54
N PHE A 186 9.78 13.64 -4.94
CA PHE A 186 9.71 14.13 -3.56
C PHE A 186 9.56 15.66 -3.48
N ASP A 187 8.96 16.29 -4.47
CA ASP A 187 8.74 17.74 -4.42
C ASP A 187 7.83 18.10 -3.24
N GLY A 188 8.15 19.20 -2.55
CA GLY A 188 7.43 19.62 -1.36
C GLY A 188 7.74 18.81 -0.08
N VAL A 189 8.58 17.77 -0.14
CA VAL A 189 9.17 17.12 1.05
C VAL A 189 10.36 17.94 1.54
N ASP A 190 10.41 18.21 2.85
CA ASP A 190 11.60 18.84 3.45
C ASP A 190 12.74 17.82 3.54
N LYS A 191 13.59 17.81 2.51
CA LYS A 191 14.69 16.85 2.37
C LYS A 191 15.82 17.07 3.39
N ASN A 192 15.82 18.21 4.11
CA ASN A 192 16.75 18.45 5.21
C ASN A 192 16.25 17.83 6.53
N ALA A 193 14.93 17.85 6.75
CA ALA A 193 14.32 17.29 7.96
C ALA A 193 13.94 15.81 7.80
N CYS A 194 13.69 15.34 6.57
CA CYS A 194 13.30 13.97 6.29
C CYS A 194 14.53 13.04 6.37
N GLU A 195 14.48 12.02 7.22
CA GLU A 195 15.51 11.00 7.29
C GLU A 195 15.32 9.97 6.17
N LEU A 196 16.33 9.82 5.32
CA LEU A 196 16.40 8.76 4.31
C LEU A 196 17.21 7.59 4.88
N LYS A 197 16.50 6.50 5.21
CA LYS A 197 17.10 5.26 5.72
C LYS A 197 17.38 4.30 4.57
N VAL A 198 18.64 3.92 4.40
CA VAL A 198 19.09 3.03 3.33
C VAL A 198 19.80 1.80 3.88
N PRO A 199 19.85 0.69 3.14
CA PRO A 199 20.58 -0.49 3.59
C PRO A 199 22.04 -0.20 3.84
N ARG A 200 22.64 -0.89 4.83
CA ARG A 200 24.06 -0.77 5.17
C ARG A 200 24.96 -1.04 3.96
N GLY A 201 25.93 -0.16 3.74
CA GLY A 201 26.90 -0.21 2.64
C GLY A 201 26.42 0.42 1.33
N TYR A 202 25.22 1.03 1.31
CA TYR A 202 24.68 1.66 0.11
C TYR A 202 24.46 3.18 0.23
N LYS A 203 24.83 3.77 1.35
CA LYS A 203 24.68 5.22 1.60
C LYS A 203 25.30 6.08 0.50
N ASP A 204 26.52 5.79 0.09
CA ASP A 204 27.24 6.58 -0.92
C ASP A 204 26.54 6.52 -2.29
N GLN A 205 25.94 5.39 -2.64
CA GLN A 205 25.19 5.24 -3.89
C GLN A 205 23.93 6.10 -3.88
N TYR A 206 23.16 6.10 -2.77
CA TYR A 206 22.01 6.96 -2.61
C TYR A 206 22.38 8.44 -2.58
N ALA A 207 23.47 8.80 -1.89
CA ALA A 207 23.98 10.16 -1.83
C ALA A 207 24.50 10.70 -3.19
N ALA A 208 24.78 9.82 -4.14
CA ALA A 208 25.20 10.19 -5.50
C ALA A 208 24.05 10.19 -6.52
N ALA A 209 22.94 9.51 -6.24
CA ALA A 209 21.84 9.33 -7.19
C ALA A 209 20.92 10.55 -7.26
N GLU A 210 20.46 10.90 -8.47
CA GLU A 210 19.57 12.03 -8.70
C GLU A 210 18.30 11.92 -7.86
N GLN A 211 17.82 13.06 -7.34
CA GLN A 211 16.74 13.26 -6.37
C GLN A 211 17.05 12.69 -4.98
N TRP A 212 17.70 11.53 -4.86
CA TRP A 212 18.11 10.96 -3.57
C TRP A 212 19.23 11.77 -2.91
N LYS A 213 20.18 12.31 -3.70
CA LYS A 213 21.28 13.17 -3.23
C LYS A 213 20.80 14.47 -2.57
N GLU A 214 19.56 14.86 -2.79
CA GLU A 214 18.98 16.06 -2.19
C GLU A 214 18.64 15.88 -0.71
N PHE A 215 18.56 14.63 -0.23
CA PHE A 215 18.37 14.34 1.20
C PHE A 215 19.70 14.54 1.95
N THR A 216 19.71 15.45 2.91
CA THR A 216 20.92 15.74 3.69
C THR A 216 21.09 14.82 4.89
N ASN A 217 20.02 14.17 5.35
CA ASN A 217 20.01 13.25 6.48
C ASN A 217 19.85 11.79 5.99
N ILE A 218 20.95 11.18 5.52
CA ILE A 218 20.97 9.78 5.07
C ILE A 218 21.61 8.92 6.15
N SER A 219 20.85 7.96 6.69
CA SER A 219 21.31 6.96 7.66
C SER A 219 21.28 5.54 7.08
N GLU A 220 22.12 4.69 7.62
CA GLU A 220 22.15 3.28 7.25
C GLU A 220 21.41 2.43 8.27
N HIS A 221 20.71 1.40 7.82
CA HIS A 221 20.06 0.43 8.68
C HIS A 221 20.35 -1.00 8.26
N ASP A 222 20.36 -1.90 9.25
CA ASP A 222 20.42 -3.33 8.98
C ASP A 222 19.03 -3.85 8.63
N LEU A 223 18.91 -4.58 7.52
CA LEU A 223 17.66 -5.22 7.10
C LEU A 223 17.20 -6.35 8.05
N THR A 224 18.07 -6.71 9.02
CA THR A 224 17.79 -7.72 10.02
C THR A 224 16.94 -7.12 11.16
N GLY A 225 15.62 -7.09 11.00
CA GLY A 225 14.72 -6.64 12.06
C GLY A 225 13.58 -5.70 11.66
N ILE A 226 13.50 -5.29 10.41
CA ILE A 226 12.29 -4.61 9.92
C ILE A 226 11.23 -5.68 9.68
N SER A 227 10.49 -6.03 10.72
CA SER A 227 9.18 -6.64 10.56
C SER A 227 8.28 -5.54 10.03
N LEU A 228 7.98 -5.55 8.71
CA LEU A 228 6.82 -4.82 8.22
C LEU A 228 5.64 -5.23 9.11
N PRO A 229 4.80 -4.30 9.56
CA PRO A 229 3.65 -4.68 10.36
C PRO A 229 2.86 -5.72 9.58
N ILE A 230 2.89 -6.95 10.05
CA ILE A 230 2.13 -8.06 9.49
C ILE A 230 0.67 -7.63 9.65
N ASN A 231 0.01 -7.43 8.54
CA ASN A 231 -1.44 -7.20 8.51
C ASN A 231 -2.08 -8.32 9.33
N GLN A 232 -2.61 -8.01 10.54
CA GLN A 232 -3.15 -8.99 11.49
C GLN A 232 -4.45 -9.59 10.94
N GLY A 233 -4.31 -10.47 9.95
CA GLY A 233 -5.44 -11.18 9.35
C GLY A 233 -5.16 -12.64 9.01
N ARG A 234 -3.89 -13.02 8.86
CA ARG A 234 -3.49 -14.43 8.75
C ARG A 234 -2.23 -14.66 9.59
N THR A 235 -2.37 -15.32 10.71
CA THR A 235 -1.26 -16.02 11.35
C THR A 235 -0.76 -17.08 10.38
N MET A 236 0.17 -16.70 9.50
CA MET A 236 1.02 -17.71 8.87
C MET A 236 1.81 -18.33 10.02
N LYS A 237 1.37 -19.52 10.47
CA LYS A 237 2.14 -20.35 11.38
C LYS A 237 3.48 -20.57 10.69
N THR A 238 4.55 -19.96 11.19
CA THR A 238 5.91 -20.17 10.71
C THR A 238 6.15 -21.66 10.62
N ALA A 239 6.22 -22.18 9.40
CA ALA A 239 6.43 -23.60 9.20
C ALA A 239 7.95 -23.85 9.22
N ILE A 240 8.43 -24.50 10.29
CA ILE A 240 9.83 -24.90 10.44
C ILE A 240 9.93 -26.36 10.07
N PHE A 241 10.84 -26.67 9.16
CA PHE A 241 11.11 -28.04 8.73
C PHE A 241 12.57 -28.38 9.00
N THR A 242 12.84 -29.63 9.40
CA THR A 242 14.20 -30.18 9.36
C THR A 242 14.65 -30.37 7.92
N LEU A 243 15.95 -30.56 7.69
CA LEU A 243 16.47 -30.84 6.35
C LEU A 243 15.88 -32.11 5.72
N ASN A 244 15.35 -33.01 6.53
CA ASN A 244 14.71 -34.27 6.08
C ASN A 244 13.22 -34.07 5.76
N GLY A 245 12.75 -32.81 5.73
CA GLY A 245 11.36 -32.48 5.41
C GLY A 245 10.34 -32.65 6.53
N GLN A 246 10.76 -33.02 7.73
CA GLN A 246 9.88 -33.19 8.90
C GLN A 246 9.49 -31.80 9.45
N ARG A 247 8.20 -31.51 9.54
CA ARG A 247 7.68 -30.29 10.12
C ARG A 247 7.78 -30.30 11.64
N LEU A 248 8.37 -29.27 12.21
CA LEU A 248 8.38 -29.07 13.66
C LEU A 248 7.04 -28.52 14.18
N PRO A 249 6.66 -28.80 15.44
CA PRO A 249 5.49 -28.20 16.06
C PRO A 249 5.53 -26.69 16.03
N ALA A 250 4.35 -26.03 15.98
CA ALA A 250 4.23 -24.59 15.85
C ALA A 250 4.91 -23.76 16.96
N ASN A 251 5.17 -24.38 18.13
CA ASN A 251 5.81 -23.75 19.29
C ASN A 251 7.22 -24.30 19.54
N ALA A 252 7.79 -25.09 18.62
CA ALA A 252 9.13 -25.63 18.80
C ALA A 252 10.16 -24.51 18.73
N GLN A 253 11.03 -24.43 19.72
CA GLN A 253 12.29 -23.71 19.62
C GLN A 253 13.32 -24.68 18.99
N PRO A 254 13.72 -24.45 17.74
CA PRO A 254 14.68 -25.34 17.10
C PRO A 254 16.03 -25.26 17.82
N ALA A 255 16.62 -26.41 18.11
CA ALA A 255 17.98 -26.48 18.62
C ALA A 255 18.96 -25.93 17.57
N GLN A 256 20.21 -25.67 17.98
CA GLN A 256 21.25 -25.24 17.06
C GLN A 256 21.34 -26.18 15.86
N GLY A 257 21.27 -25.63 14.65
CA GLY A 257 21.29 -26.46 13.44
C GLY A 257 20.72 -25.75 12.21
N LEU A 258 20.73 -26.46 11.08
CA LEU A 258 20.22 -25.98 9.80
C LEU A 258 18.78 -26.44 9.60
N TYR A 259 17.87 -25.51 9.31
CA TYR A 259 16.43 -25.74 9.13
C TYR A 259 15.94 -25.08 7.85
N ILE A 260 14.74 -25.48 7.39
CA ILE A 260 13.98 -24.78 6.36
C ILE A 260 12.87 -24.00 7.05
N ILE A 261 12.95 -22.69 7.06
CA ILE A 261 11.98 -21.77 7.66
C ILE A 261 11.35 -20.96 6.55
N ASN A 262 10.05 -21.06 6.35
CA ASN A 262 9.32 -20.39 5.26
C ASN A 262 9.99 -20.60 3.88
N GLY A 263 10.42 -21.84 3.61
CA GLY A 263 11.04 -22.21 2.33
C GLY A 263 12.52 -21.84 2.17
N LYS A 264 13.15 -21.18 3.16
CA LYS A 264 14.57 -20.80 3.11
C LYS A 264 15.40 -21.63 4.09
N LYS A 265 16.64 -21.98 3.69
CA LYS A 265 17.60 -22.61 4.59
C LYS A 265 18.13 -21.58 5.60
N VAL A 266 17.93 -21.83 6.89
CA VAL A 266 18.31 -20.95 7.99
C VAL A 266 19.13 -21.76 9.01
N TYR A 267 20.29 -21.22 9.41
CA TYR A 267 21.06 -21.79 10.50
C TYR A 267 20.65 -21.12 11.81
N VAL A 268 20.13 -21.91 12.74
CA VAL A 268 19.80 -21.48 14.11
C VAL A 268 21.06 -21.67 14.96
N LYS A 269 21.52 -20.59 15.58
CA LYS A 269 22.71 -20.59 16.48
C LYS A 269 22.35 -20.98 17.89
#